data_041b063649feb2d171e692d2cbb0d784
#
_entry.id   041b063649feb2d171e692d2cbb0d784
#
_cell.length_a   1.000
_cell.length_b   1.000
_cell.length_c   1.000
_cell.angle_alpha   90.00
_cell.angle_beta   90.00
_cell.angle_gamma   90.00
#
_symmetry.space_group_name_H-M   'P 1'
#
loop_
_entity.id
_entity.type
_entity.pdbx_description
1 polymer ?
#
loop_
_entity_poly.entity_id
_entity_poly.type
_entity_poly.pdbx_seq_one_letter_code
_entity_poly.pdbx_strand_id
1 'polypeptide(L)'
;MSQHGGMTIHHCTIDPCTIDHFTIDHDGVTIAVSRGGRGRPLVLCPGLNSTQADLHELAGLLRRDHDVVTFDLRGHGLSSAAGDYSFQSFLGDLGAVLATVLSSPGGSGAAPLLVGYSLGADLAVHLAAAHPGGIAGLVLIDGANPVPEPFLTPDVLPELRAMWTDLAARQQARQGTPRQVLLSGDEIAGLNAEIDVVRAAILDRYRAIDVPISMIMSTAMAGDGDGIAQRFNRNWRAGIERLVRQRPHITTSWLAADHGLVFTHAPEIAQLVRSAPGRAGRTAS
;
A
#
# COMPACT_ATOMS: atom_id res chain seq x y z
N MET A 1 55.53 22.16 5.69
CA MET A 1 54.81 22.12 4.42
C MET A 1 53.68 21.08 4.59
N SER A 2 52.51 21.52 4.98
CA SER A 2 51.34 20.64 5.18
C SER A 2 50.41 20.83 3.99
N GLN A 3 50.21 19.78 3.21
CA GLN A 3 49.25 19.76 2.13
C GLN A 3 47.86 19.42 2.69
N HIS A 4 46.93 20.37 2.64
CA HIS A 4 45.53 20.14 2.88
C HIS A 4 44.89 19.56 1.62
N GLY A 5 44.59 18.27 1.61
CA GLY A 5 43.76 17.65 0.60
C GLY A 5 42.31 18.09 0.76
N GLY A 6 41.86 18.98 -0.11
CA GLY A 6 40.45 19.38 -0.18
C GLY A 6 39.62 18.22 -0.75
N MET A 7 38.67 17.72 0.04
CA MET A 7 37.67 16.75 -0.40
C MET A 7 36.62 17.50 -1.23
N THR A 8 36.67 17.31 -2.55
CA THR A 8 35.65 17.84 -3.45
C THR A 8 34.40 16.98 -3.33
N ILE A 9 33.38 17.48 -2.66
CA ILE A 9 32.05 16.85 -2.64
C ILE A 9 31.40 17.14 -3.98
N HIS A 10 31.37 16.13 -4.86
CA HIS A 10 30.53 16.19 -6.05
C HIS A 10 29.07 16.09 -5.61
N HIS A 11 28.35 17.20 -5.65
CA HIS A 11 26.89 17.17 -5.65
C HIS A 11 26.41 16.46 -6.92
N CYS A 12 26.12 15.18 -6.81
CA CYS A 12 25.40 14.46 -7.86
C CYS A 12 23.97 15.00 -7.85
N THR A 13 23.63 15.87 -8.77
CA THR A 13 22.26 16.26 -9.07
C THR A 13 21.58 15.04 -9.67
N ILE A 14 20.82 14.32 -8.85
CA ILE A 14 19.99 13.19 -9.34
C ILE A 14 19.03 13.75 -10.39
N ASP A 15 19.11 13.22 -11.60
CA ASP A 15 18.18 13.53 -12.69
C ASP A 15 16.76 13.18 -12.22
N PRO A 16 15.77 14.11 -12.33
CA PRO A 16 14.39 13.83 -11.90
C PRO A 16 13.74 12.67 -12.66
N CYS A 17 14.33 12.23 -13.75
CA CYS A 17 13.89 11.09 -14.55
C CYS A 17 14.51 9.75 -14.12
N THR A 18 15.50 9.75 -13.21
CA THR A 18 16.18 8.52 -12.79
C THR A 18 15.35 7.82 -11.70
N ILE A 19 15.12 6.53 -11.92
CA ILE A 19 14.51 5.64 -10.91
C ILE A 19 15.63 4.73 -10.41
N ASP A 20 15.92 4.81 -9.11
CA ASP A 20 16.86 3.93 -8.46
C ASP A 20 16.16 2.61 -8.08
N HIS A 21 16.84 1.50 -8.36
CA HIS A 21 16.38 0.17 -7.98
C HIS A 21 17.37 -0.43 -6.98
N PHE A 22 16.85 -0.95 -5.88
CA PHE A 22 17.64 -1.59 -4.84
C PHE A 22 16.82 -2.66 -4.12
N THR A 23 17.45 -3.37 -3.21
CA THR A 23 16.79 -4.40 -2.40
C THR A 23 16.96 -4.14 -0.92
N ILE A 24 16.01 -4.64 -0.14
CA ILE A 24 16.04 -4.66 1.33
C ILE A 24 15.89 -6.12 1.75
N ASP A 25 16.82 -6.61 2.58
CA ASP A 25 16.70 -7.93 3.17
C ASP A 25 15.98 -7.82 4.51
N HIS A 26 14.89 -8.57 4.65
CA HIS A 26 14.09 -8.61 5.87
C HIS A 26 13.52 -10.01 6.06
N ASP A 27 13.72 -10.59 7.23
CA ASP A 27 13.19 -11.91 7.64
C ASP A 27 13.42 -13.02 6.57
N GLY A 28 14.65 -13.08 6.04
CA GLY A 28 15.03 -14.06 5.02
C GLY A 28 14.43 -13.82 3.63
N VAL A 29 13.77 -12.70 3.40
CA VAL A 29 13.19 -12.30 2.13
C VAL A 29 13.92 -11.08 1.59
N THR A 30 14.24 -11.10 0.30
CA THR A 30 14.76 -9.93 -0.43
C THR A 30 13.62 -9.18 -1.05
N ILE A 31 13.35 -7.95 -0.58
CA ILE A 31 12.29 -7.06 -1.05
C ILE A 31 12.85 -6.14 -2.14
N ALA A 32 12.30 -6.20 -3.34
CA ALA A 32 12.66 -5.32 -4.44
C ALA A 32 11.98 -3.95 -4.29
N VAL A 33 12.78 -2.89 -4.36
CA VAL A 33 12.35 -1.51 -4.12
C VAL A 33 12.76 -0.64 -5.29
N SER A 34 11.93 0.33 -5.64
CA SER A 34 12.31 1.44 -6.53
C SER A 34 11.97 2.78 -5.91
N ARG A 35 12.83 3.78 -6.15
CA ARG A 35 12.68 5.15 -5.69
C ARG A 35 12.93 6.12 -6.84
N GLY A 36 12.10 7.16 -6.94
CA GLY A 36 12.29 8.20 -7.94
C GLY A 36 11.30 9.33 -7.77
N GLY A 37 11.58 10.43 -8.50
CA GLY A 37 10.85 11.67 -8.36
C GLY A 37 11.50 12.63 -7.36
N ARG A 38 10.83 13.74 -7.08
CA ARG A 38 11.32 14.79 -6.16
C ARG A 38 10.17 15.37 -5.37
N GLY A 39 10.45 15.88 -4.21
CA GLY A 39 9.47 16.54 -3.35
C GLY A 39 9.29 15.81 -2.03
N ARG A 40 8.09 15.83 -1.51
CA ARG A 40 7.76 15.17 -0.25
C ARG A 40 7.88 13.65 -0.37
N PRO A 41 8.52 12.97 0.59
CA PRO A 41 8.61 11.52 0.56
C PRO A 41 7.23 10.86 0.57
N LEU A 42 7.07 9.83 -0.24
CA LEU A 42 5.85 9.03 -0.33
C LEU A 42 6.22 7.55 -0.44
N VAL A 43 5.62 6.70 0.37
CA VAL A 43 5.71 5.24 0.24
C VAL A 43 4.40 4.72 -0.32
N LEU A 44 4.45 4.06 -1.47
CA LEU A 44 3.31 3.41 -2.11
C LEU A 44 3.37 1.90 -1.84
N CYS A 45 2.46 1.42 -0.99
CA CYS A 45 2.32 0.01 -0.63
C CYS A 45 1.28 -0.66 -1.53
N PRO A 46 1.64 -1.69 -2.32
CA PRO A 46 0.72 -2.37 -3.22
C PRO A 46 -0.29 -3.26 -2.48
N GLY A 47 -1.32 -3.68 -3.19
CA GLY A 47 -2.27 -4.68 -2.72
C GLY A 47 -1.81 -6.11 -3.01
N LEU A 48 -2.47 -7.08 -2.40
CA LEU A 48 -2.30 -8.49 -2.73
C LEU A 48 -2.58 -8.70 -4.23
N ASN A 49 -1.79 -9.54 -4.86
CA ASN A 49 -1.84 -9.81 -6.31
C ASN A 49 -1.52 -8.61 -7.22
N SER A 50 -0.88 -7.57 -6.70
CA SER A 50 -0.37 -6.45 -7.51
C SER A 50 1.11 -6.22 -7.26
N THR A 51 1.83 -5.76 -8.28
CA THR A 51 3.27 -5.52 -8.26
C THR A 51 3.59 -4.06 -8.58
N GLN A 52 4.83 -3.64 -8.37
CA GLN A 52 5.32 -2.33 -8.83
C GLN A 52 5.07 -2.14 -10.34
N ALA A 53 5.23 -3.21 -11.13
CA ALA A 53 5.01 -3.17 -12.58
C ALA A 53 3.53 -2.98 -12.95
N ASP A 54 2.60 -3.41 -12.10
CA ASP A 54 1.17 -3.13 -12.29
C ASP A 54 0.80 -1.70 -11.90
N LEU A 55 1.46 -1.14 -10.89
CA LEU A 55 1.22 0.22 -10.37
C LEU A 55 2.08 1.29 -11.06
N HIS A 56 2.79 0.96 -12.17
CA HIS A 56 3.77 1.85 -12.81
C HIS A 56 3.18 3.20 -13.24
N GLU A 57 1.94 3.22 -13.74
CA GLU A 57 1.26 4.45 -14.16
C GLU A 57 1.00 5.37 -12.97
N LEU A 58 0.38 4.85 -11.90
CA LEU A 58 0.13 5.62 -10.68
C LEU A 58 1.44 6.13 -10.07
N ALA A 59 2.46 5.26 -9.93
CA ALA A 59 3.76 5.64 -9.41
C ALA A 59 4.41 6.74 -10.27
N GLY A 60 4.35 6.63 -11.61
CA GLY A 60 4.86 7.63 -12.53
C GLY A 60 4.17 9.00 -12.40
N LEU A 61 2.85 9.00 -12.22
CA LEU A 61 2.08 10.21 -11.98
C LEU A 61 2.44 10.87 -10.64
N LEU A 62 2.64 10.08 -9.58
CA LEU A 62 3.00 10.57 -8.25
C LEU A 62 4.43 11.12 -8.21
N ARG A 63 5.38 10.54 -8.97
CA ARG A 63 6.78 11.00 -9.06
C ARG A 63 6.94 12.41 -9.61
N ARG A 64 5.90 12.99 -10.20
CA ARG A 64 5.94 14.39 -10.68
C ARG A 64 6.06 15.38 -9.51
N ASP A 65 5.53 15.01 -8.34
CA ASP A 65 5.37 15.92 -7.19
C ASP A 65 5.93 15.33 -5.87
N HIS A 66 6.30 14.04 -5.89
CA HIS A 66 6.76 13.32 -4.71
C HIS A 66 8.04 12.54 -5.01
N ASP A 67 8.85 12.34 -3.98
CA ASP A 67 9.91 11.34 -3.95
C ASP A 67 9.27 10.00 -3.57
N VAL A 68 8.94 9.19 -4.58
CA VAL A 68 8.12 7.99 -4.43
C VAL A 68 8.99 6.77 -4.27
N VAL A 69 8.80 6.08 -3.15
CA VAL A 69 9.28 4.72 -2.94
C VAL A 69 8.11 3.76 -3.14
N THR A 70 8.30 2.78 -4.00
CA THR A 70 7.39 1.64 -4.16
C THR A 70 8.18 0.34 -4.11
N PHE A 71 7.54 -0.78 -3.78
CA PHE A 71 8.21 -2.05 -3.59
C PHE A 71 7.27 -3.20 -3.98
N ASP A 72 7.84 -4.35 -4.25
CA ASP A 72 7.08 -5.58 -4.42
C ASP A 72 6.92 -6.28 -3.06
N LEU A 73 5.72 -6.72 -2.74
CA LEU A 73 5.48 -7.56 -1.57
C LEU A 73 6.26 -8.87 -1.66
N ARG A 74 6.54 -9.54 -0.52
CA ARG A 74 7.11 -10.89 -0.53
C ARG A 74 6.33 -11.82 -1.48
N GLY A 75 7.03 -12.59 -2.29
CA GLY A 75 6.41 -13.46 -3.30
C GLY A 75 5.78 -12.75 -4.49
N HIS A 76 5.99 -11.44 -4.66
CA HIS A 76 5.46 -10.65 -5.78
C HIS A 76 6.59 -10.00 -6.57
N GLY A 77 6.37 -9.78 -7.87
CA GLY A 77 7.25 -9.03 -8.76
C GLY A 77 8.68 -9.54 -8.73
N LEU A 78 9.60 -8.67 -8.37
CA LEU A 78 11.03 -8.95 -8.26
C LEU A 78 11.47 -9.31 -6.83
N SER A 79 10.57 -9.29 -5.85
CA SER A 79 10.84 -9.77 -4.50
C SER A 79 10.90 -11.30 -4.46
N SER A 80 11.70 -11.85 -3.54
CA SER A 80 11.86 -13.30 -3.42
C SER A 80 10.60 -13.99 -2.88
N ALA A 81 10.48 -15.29 -3.16
CA ALA A 81 9.52 -16.15 -2.46
C ALA A 81 9.80 -16.16 -0.96
N ALA A 82 8.79 -16.48 -0.18
CA ALA A 82 8.87 -16.60 1.27
C ALA A 82 8.30 -17.94 1.75
N GLY A 83 8.70 -18.35 2.95
CA GLY A 83 8.10 -19.51 3.64
C GLY A 83 6.85 -19.15 4.44
N ASP A 84 6.55 -17.84 4.60
CA ASP A 84 5.41 -17.32 5.33
C ASP A 84 4.83 -16.11 4.63
N TYR A 85 3.51 -16.15 4.39
CA TYR A 85 2.69 -15.09 3.77
C TYR A 85 1.61 -14.60 4.72
N SER A 86 1.87 -14.61 6.03
CA SER A 86 0.94 -14.07 7.03
C SER A 86 0.84 -12.55 6.95
N PHE A 87 -0.27 -11.98 7.43
CA PHE A 87 -0.45 -10.54 7.54
C PHE A 87 0.69 -9.87 8.31
N GLN A 88 1.17 -10.53 9.39
CA GLN A 88 2.25 -10.00 10.23
C GLN A 88 3.58 -9.93 9.47
N SER A 89 3.87 -10.90 8.61
CA SER A 89 5.09 -10.92 7.80
C SER A 89 5.07 -9.79 6.75
N PHE A 90 3.95 -9.57 6.08
CA PHE A 90 3.78 -8.41 5.18
C PHE A 90 3.90 -7.07 5.93
N LEU A 91 3.36 -6.99 7.16
CA LEU A 91 3.47 -5.78 7.99
C LEU A 91 4.94 -5.50 8.37
N GLY A 92 5.71 -6.54 8.69
CA GLY A 92 7.14 -6.43 8.95
C GLY A 92 7.91 -5.90 7.75
N ASP A 93 7.62 -6.40 6.54
CA ASP A 93 8.25 -5.91 5.30
C ASP A 93 7.99 -4.42 5.06
N LEU A 94 6.73 -3.97 5.21
CA LEU A 94 6.41 -2.55 5.10
C LEU A 94 7.15 -1.72 6.15
N GLY A 95 7.31 -2.25 7.37
CA GLY A 95 8.10 -1.63 8.43
C GLY A 95 9.56 -1.47 8.04
N ALA A 96 10.18 -2.49 7.44
CA ALA A 96 11.57 -2.46 6.97
C ALA A 96 11.75 -1.45 5.83
N VAL A 97 10.81 -1.39 4.89
CA VAL A 97 10.81 -0.38 3.81
C VAL A 97 10.72 1.03 4.39
N LEU A 98 9.78 1.28 5.31
CA LEU A 98 9.63 2.59 5.93
C LEU A 98 10.88 3.01 6.71
N ALA A 99 11.48 2.10 7.49
CA ALA A 99 12.71 2.36 8.23
C ALA A 99 13.86 2.75 7.29
N THR A 100 13.99 2.09 6.14
CA THR A 100 14.99 2.43 5.12
C THR A 100 14.76 3.81 4.54
N VAL A 101 13.51 4.20 4.26
CA VAL A 101 13.17 5.55 3.76
C VAL A 101 13.53 6.62 4.78
N LEU A 102 13.21 6.39 6.06
CA LEU A 102 13.48 7.34 7.14
C LEU A 102 14.97 7.51 7.44
N SER A 103 15.78 6.45 7.23
CA SER A 103 17.22 6.47 7.48
C SER A 103 18.08 6.84 6.27
N SER A 104 17.48 7.07 5.10
CA SER A 104 18.21 7.34 3.85
C SER A 104 19.04 8.63 3.95
N PRO A 105 20.37 8.59 3.70
CA PRO A 105 21.21 9.78 3.62
C PRO A 105 20.73 10.71 2.50
N GLY A 106 20.57 12.00 2.79
CA GLY A 106 20.10 12.99 1.83
C GLY A 106 18.58 13.06 1.67
N GLY A 107 17.83 12.28 2.45
CA GLY A 107 16.39 12.47 2.58
C GLY A 107 16.06 13.84 3.22
N SER A 108 14.89 14.37 2.92
CA SER A 108 14.43 15.67 3.46
C SER A 108 14.28 15.70 5.00
N GLY A 109 14.47 14.58 5.69
CA GLY A 109 14.14 14.40 7.11
C GLY A 109 12.64 14.48 7.41
N ALA A 110 11.81 14.71 6.40
CA ALA A 110 10.37 14.78 6.54
C ALA A 110 9.76 13.38 6.61
N ALA A 111 8.79 13.21 7.50
CA ALA A 111 8.00 11.98 7.55
C ALA A 111 7.25 11.78 6.22
N PRO A 112 7.24 10.55 5.65
CA PRO A 112 6.60 10.28 4.37
C PRO A 112 5.06 10.27 4.47
N LEU A 113 4.42 10.55 3.35
CA LEU A 113 3.03 10.16 3.13
C LEU A 113 2.99 8.65 2.86
N LEU A 114 2.16 7.91 3.58
CA LEU A 114 1.99 6.48 3.34
C LEU A 114 0.70 6.25 2.55
N VAL A 115 0.84 5.73 1.34
CA VAL A 115 -0.26 5.41 0.43
C VAL A 115 -0.38 3.90 0.32
N GLY A 116 -1.50 3.34 0.71
CA GLY A 116 -1.74 1.89 0.65
C GLY A 116 -2.93 1.55 -0.21
N TYR A 117 -2.81 0.53 -1.04
CA TYR A 117 -3.88 -0.01 -1.85
C TYR A 117 -4.29 -1.40 -1.34
N SER A 118 -5.59 -1.66 -1.17
CA SER A 118 -6.13 -2.97 -0.76
C SER A 118 -5.45 -3.50 0.51
N LEU A 119 -4.78 -4.67 0.47
CA LEU A 119 -3.94 -5.16 1.56
C LEU A 119 -2.95 -4.10 2.06
N GLY A 120 -2.32 -3.36 1.14
CA GLY A 120 -1.40 -2.27 1.50
C GLY A 120 -2.04 -1.18 2.35
N ALA A 121 -3.35 -0.94 2.22
CA ALA A 121 -4.08 -0.02 3.07
C ALA A 121 -4.27 -0.59 4.48
N ASP A 122 -4.61 -1.89 4.60
CA ASP A 122 -4.71 -2.56 5.91
C ASP A 122 -3.36 -2.53 6.64
N LEU A 123 -2.26 -2.85 5.93
CA LEU A 123 -0.90 -2.77 6.47
C LEU A 123 -0.54 -1.34 6.91
N ALA A 124 -0.88 -0.33 6.10
CA ALA A 124 -0.59 1.07 6.38
C ALA A 124 -1.27 1.58 7.67
N VAL A 125 -2.53 1.20 7.90
CA VAL A 125 -3.25 1.54 9.15
C VAL A 125 -2.59 0.89 10.35
N HIS A 126 -2.22 -0.40 10.25
CA HIS A 126 -1.56 -1.11 11.35
C HIS A 126 -0.19 -0.52 11.66
N LEU A 127 0.61 -0.22 10.64
CA LEU A 127 1.93 0.40 10.82
C LEU A 127 1.83 1.79 11.44
N ALA A 128 0.90 2.63 10.95
CA ALA A 128 0.67 3.98 11.48
C ALA A 128 0.24 3.98 12.94
N ALA A 129 -0.62 3.04 13.33
CA ALA A 129 -1.07 2.89 14.72
C ALA A 129 0.06 2.42 15.65
N ALA A 130 0.99 1.61 15.15
CA ALA A 130 2.13 1.09 15.93
C ALA A 130 3.29 2.11 16.04
N HIS A 131 3.41 3.04 15.09
CA HIS A 131 4.54 3.98 15.00
C HIS A 131 4.07 5.44 14.92
N PRO A 132 3.55 6.01 16.02
CA PRO A 132 3.13 7.41 16.08
C PRO A 132 4.27 8.34 15.67
N GLY A 133 4.00 9.25 14.73
CA GLY A 133 4.99 10.21 14.24
C GLY A 133 5.91 9.71 13.13
N GLY A 134 5.91 8.43 12.78
CA GLY A 134 6.72 7.85 11.70
C GLY A 134 6.25 8.22 10.28
N ILE A 135 5.03 8.73 10.16
CA ILE A 135 4.44 9.17 8.88
C ILE A 135 3.77 10.53 9.01
N ALA A 136 3.58 11.21 7.90
CA ALA A 136 2.96 12.54 7.87
C ALA A 136 1.47 12.52 7.55
N GLY A 137 0.96 11.42 7.02
CA GLY A 137 -0.44 11.21 6.69
C GLY A 137 -0.65 9.84 6.02
N LEU A 138 -1.91 9.45 5.90
CA LEU A 138 -2.34 8.23 5.23
C LEU A 138 -3.23 8.55 4.03
N VAL A 139 -3.01 7.86 2.92
CA VAL A 139 -3.99 7.73 1.85
C VAL A 139 -4.30 6.25 1.65
N LEU A 140 -5.54 5.87 1.85
CA LEU A 140 -6.00 4.48 1.83
C LEU A 140 -6.88 4.28 0.60
N ILE A 141 -6.42 3.45 -0.32
CA ILE A 141 -7.10 3.19 -1.59
C ILE A 141 -7.77 1.83 -1.50
N ASP A 142 -9.09 1.85 -1.47
CA ASP A 142 -9.99 0.69 -1.50
C ASP A 142 -9.57 -0.46 -0.57
N GLY A 143 -9.21 -0.12 0.68
CA GLY A 143 -8.78 -1.05 1.72
C GLY A 143 -8.99 -0.47 3.12
N ALA A 144 -8.52 -1.18 4.14
CA ALA A 144 -8.60 -0.80 5.56
C ALA A 144 -10.03 -0.43 6.00
N ASN A 145 -11.02 -1.11 5.45
CA ASN A 145 -12.43 -0.84 5.67
C ASN A 145 -12.97 -1.64 6.85
N PRO A 146 -13.50 -1.00 7.91
CA PRO A 146 -14.10 -1.70 9.06
C PRO A 146 -15.48 -2.26 8.71
N VAL A 147 -15.52 -3.21 7.78
CA VAL A 147 -16.76 -3.85 7.34
C VAL A 147 -17.57 -4.39 8.51
N PRO A 148 -18.92 -4.22 8.52
CA PRO A 148 -19.77 -4.74 9.59
C PRO A 148 -19.80 -6.27 9.65
N GLU A 149 -19.71 -6.94 8.52
CA GLU A 149 -19.79 -8.39 8.38
C GLU A 149 -18.53 -8.93 7.70
N PRO A 150 -18.04 -10.12 8.09
CA PRO A 150 -16.93 -10.75 7.38
C PRO A 150 -17.31 -11.07 5.93
N PHE A 151 -16.33 -11.01 5.02
CA PHE A 151 -16.52 -11.47 3.64
C PHE A 151 -16.54 -12.98 3.55
N LEU A 152 -15.72 -13.65 4.38
CA LEU A 152 -15.56 -15.10 4.37
C LEU A 152 -16.61 -15.76 5.25
N THR A 153 -17.79 -15.99 4.69
CA THR A 153 -18.85 -16.77 5.35
C THR A 153 -18.92 -18.18 4.75
N PRO A 154 -19.41 -19.19 5.49
CA PRO A 154 -19.45 -20.58 5.02
C PRO A 154 -20.17 -20.77 3.68
N ASP A 155 -21.14 -19.93 3.35
CA ASP A 155 -21.94 -19.99 2.12
C ASP A 155 -21.14 -19.50 0.89
N VAL A 156 -20.20 -18.55 1.02
CA VAL A 156 -19.42 -18.02 -0.10
C VAL A 156 -18.00 -18.57 -0.18
N LEU A 157 -17.50 -19.17 0.90
CA LEU A 157 -16.14 -19.68 0.96
C LEU A 157 -15.76 -20.66 -0.16
N PRO A 158 -16.61 -21.60 -0.57
CA PRO A 158 -16.28 -22.49 -1.69
C PRO A 158 -16.06 -21.75 -3.01
N GLU A 159 -16.89 -20.76 -3.31
CA GLU A 159 -16.77 -19.96 -4.54
C GLU A 159 -15.52 -19.08 -4.52
N LEU A 160 -15.24 -18.44 -3.40
CA LEU A 160 -14.02 -17.62 -3.23
C LEU A 160 -12.74 -18.48 -3.33
N ARG A 161 -12.72 -19.68 -2.75
CA ARG A 161 -11.57 -20.60 -2.88
C ARG A 161 -11.34 -21.00 -4.33
N ALA A 162 -12.40 -21.34 -5.08
CA ALA A 162 -12.30 -21.64 -6.51
C ALA A 162 -11.72 -20.44 -7.28
N MET A 163 -12.22 -19.24 -7.01
CA MET A 163 -11.72 -18.00 -7.63
C MET A 163 -10.22 -17.77 -7.34
N TRP A 164 -9.76 -17.97 -6.10
CA TRP A 164 -8.34 -17.81 -5.76
C TRP A 164 -7.45 -18.89 -6.35
N THR A 165 -7.95 -20.12 -6.46
CA THR A 165 -7.25 -21.21 -7.16
C THR A 165 -7.06 -20.88 -8.64
N ASP A 166 -8.11 -20.39 -9.29
CA ASP A 166 -8.06 -19.96 -10.70
C ASP A 166 -7.14 -18.73 -10.86
N LEU A 167 -7.16 -17.80 -9.90
CA LEU A 167 -6.27 -16.64 -9.90
C LEU A 167 -4.81 -17.08 -9.83
N ALA A 168 -4.46 -17.95 -8.87
CA ALA A 168 -3.10 -18.49 -8.73
C ALA A 168 -2.65 -19.23 -10.00
N ALA A 169 -3.52 -20.04 -10.61
CA ALA A 169 -3.23 -20.71 -11.88
C ALA A 169 -2.93 -19.71 -13.02
N ARG A 170 -3.70 -18.62 -13.13
CA ARG A 170 -3.43 -17.56 -14.10
C ARG A 170 -2.11 -16.82 -13.81
N GLN A 171 -1.73 -16.64 -12.55
CA GLN A 171 -0.47 -16.01 -12.17
C GLN A 171 0.75 -16.85 -12.56
N GLN A 172 0.64 -18.18 -12.66
CA GLN A 172 1.74 -19.03 -13.14
C GLN A 172 2.23 -18.62 -14.53
N ALA A 173 1.34 -18.15 -15.43
CA ALA A 173 1.73 -17.64 -16.74
C ALA A 173 2.62 -16.38 -16.71
N ARG A 174 2.68 -15.71 -15.57
CA ARG A 174 3.51 -14.51 -15.34
C ARG A 174 4.80 -14.81 -14.60
N GLN A 175 5.05 -16.08 -14.24
CA GLN A 175 6.25 -16.47 -13.49
C GLN A 175 7.53 -16.08 -14.25
N GLY A 176 8.52 -15.57 -13.52
CA GLY A 176 9.77 -15.04 -14.10
C GLY A 176 9.65 -13.63 -14.66
N THR A 177 8.49 -12.98 -14.57
CA THR A 177 8.30 -11.59 -15.00
C THR A 177 8.17 -10.63 -13.80
N PRO A 178 8.35 -9.31 -13.99
CA PRO A 178 8.09 -8.31 -12.94
C PRO A 178 6.63 -8.24 -12.45
N ARG A 179 5.74 -9.02 -13.04
CA ARG A 179 4.31 -9.10 -12.68
C ARG A 179 3.92 -10.44 -12.07
N GLN A 180 4.89 -11.26 -11.71
CA GLN A 180 4.62 -12.57 -11.09
C GLN A 180 4.04 -12.41 -9.70
N VAL A 181 3.22 -13.40 -9.29
CA VAL A 181 2.80 -13.64 -7.91
C VAL A 181 2.98 -15.12 -7.67
N LEU A 182 3.75 -15.44 -6.63
CA LEU A 182 4.20 -16.81 -6.34
C LEU A 182 3.28 -17.53 -5.33
N LEU A 183 2.27 -16.83 -4.81
CA LEU A 183 1.35 -17.39 -3.83
C LEU A 183 0.41 -18.41 -4.49
N SER A 184 0.23 -19.54 -3.81
CA SER A 184 -0.80 -20.52 -4.13
C SER A 184 -2.21 -20.01 -3.80
N GLY A 185 -3.22 -20.67 -4.32
CA GLY A 185 -4.63 -20.36 -3.98
C GLY A 185 -4.93 -20.51 -2.49
N ASP A 186 -4.31 -21.49 -1.82
CA ASP A 186 -4.49 -21.71 -0.38
C ASP A 186 -3.80 -20.62 0.46
N GLU A 187 -2.62 -20.14 0.06
CA GLU A 187 -1.94 -19.01 0.73
C GLU A 187 -2.74 -17.71 0.56
N ILE A 188 -3.29 -17.46 -0.64
CA ILE A 188 -4.19 -16.32 -0.87
C ILE A 188 -5.44 -16.44 0.02
N ALA A 189 -6.04 -17.63 0.11
CA ALA A 189 -7.20 -17.88 0.95
C ALA A 189 -6.91 -17.68 2.43
N GLY A 190 -5.77 -18.20 2.91
CA GLY A 190 -5.31 -18.04 4.29
C GLY A 190 -5.13 -16.58 4.67
N LEU A 191 -4.43 -15.81 3.83
CA LEU A 191 -4.22 -14.38 4.06
C LEU A 191 -5.54 -13.58 4.05
N ASN A 192 -6.47 -13.90 3.14
CA ASN A 192 -7.79 -13.24 3.15
C ASN A 192 -8.58 -13.55 4.43
N ALA A 193 -8.44 -14.75 4.99
CA ALA A 193 -9.04 -15.07 6.29
C ALA A 193 -8.43 -14.25 7.44
N GLU A 194 -7.12 -14.04 7.44
CA GLU A 194 -6.45 -13.14 8.40
C GLU A 194 -6.92 -11.69 8.22
N ILE A 195 -7.06 -11.20 6.97
CA ILE A 195 -7.53 -9.85 6.68
C ILE A 195 -8.95 -9.63 7.22
N ASP A 196 -9.86 -10.59 7.11
CA ASP A 196 -11.20 -10.47 7.69
C ASP A 196 -11.14 -10.30 9.21
N VAL A 197 -10.29 -11.06 9.91
CA VAL A 197 -10.07 -10.91 11.36
C VAL A 197 -9.47 -9.54 11.68
N VAL A 198 -8.46 -9.12 10.92
CA VAL A 198 -7.80 -7.82 11.08
C VAL A 198 -8.79 -6.67 10.91
N ARG A 199 -9.65 -6.70 9.90
CA ARG A 199 -10.65 -5.67 9.61
C ARG A 199 -11.76 -5.62 10.66
N ALA A 200 -12.11 -6.72 11.28
CA ALA A 200 -13.08 -6.74 12.38
C ALA A 200 -12.64 -5.85 13.56
N ALA A 201 -11.33 -5.76 13.83
CA ALA A 201 -10.74 -4.97 14.93
C ALA A 201 -10.09 -3.65 14.47
N ILE A 202 -10.16 -3.28 13.18
CA ILE A 202 -9.36 -2.18 12.62
C ILE A 202 -9.76 -0.79 13.17
N LEU A 203 -10.99 -0.62 13.67
CA LEU A 203 -11.44 0.64 14.28
C LEU A 203 -10.57 1.05 15.47
N ASP A 204 -10.06 0.09 16.25
CA ASP A 204 -9.18 0.38 17.37
C ASP A 204 -7.82 0.93 16.88
N ARG A 205 -7.35 0.46 15.72
CA ARG A 205 -6.14 1.01 15.08
C ARG A 205 -6.37 2.45 14.64
N TYR A 206 -7.50 2.75 14.01
CA TYR A 206 -7.83 4.12 13.62
C TYR A 206 -7.86 5.10 14.80
N ARG A 207 -8.26 4.64 16.00
CA ARG A 207 -8.27 5.49 17.21
C ARG A 207 -6.87 5.91 17.66
N ALA A 208 -5.87 5.10 17.38
CA ALA A 208 -4.48 5.37 17.74
C ALA A 208 -3.72 6.25 16.73
N ILE A 209 -4.36 6.65 15.63
CA ILE A 209 -3.72 7.42 14.55
C ILE A 209 -4.07 8.90 14.67
N ASP A 210 -3.05 9.75 14.82
CA ASP A 210 -3.18 11.21 14.97
C ASP A 210 -2.88 12.00 13.68
N VAL A 211 -2.44 11.33 12.62
CA VAL A 211 -2.18 12.00 11.33
C VAL A 211 -3.43 12.09 10.47
N PRO A 212 -3.49 13.03 9.51
CA PRO A 212 -4.58 13.10 8.56
C PRO A 212 -4.74 11.80 7.76
N ILE A 213 -5.99 11.41 7.54
CA ILE A 213 -6.34 10.20 6.77
C ILE A 213 -7.30 10.60 5.64
N SER A 214 -6.96 10.20 4.43
CA SER A 214 -7.83 10.31 3.24
C SER A 214 -8.11 8.91 2.69
N MET A 215 -9.36 8.63 2.38
CA MET A 215 -9.78 7.37 1.75
C MET A 215 -10.26 7.61 0.32
N ILE A 216 -9.84 6.75 -0.58
CA ILE A 216 -10.28 6.73 -1.99
C ILE A 216 -10.93 5.38 -2.22
N MET A 217 -12.23 5.36 -2.40
CA MET A 217 -13.03 4.13 -2.40
C MET A 217 -13.71 3.91 -3.73
N SER A 218 -13.83 2.66 -4.14
CA SER A 218 -14.63 2.24 -5.29
C SER A 218 -16.13 2.20 -4.93
N THR A 219 -17.00 2.55 -5.88
CA THR A 219 -18.46 2.45 -5.68
C THR A 219 -18.97 1.02 -5.83
N ALA A 220 -18.25 0.16 -6.53
CA ALA A 220 -18.61 -1.23 -6.84
C ALA A 220 -17.41 -2.18 -6.61
N MET A 221 -16.90 -2.27 -5.37
CA MET A 221 -15.69 -3.02 -5.02
C MET A 221 -15.69 -4.46 -5.59
N ALA A 222 -16.82 -5.14 -5.54
CA ALA A 222 -17.00 -6.50 -6.07
C ALA A 222 -17.52 -6.54 -7.53
N GLY A 223 -17.46 -5.40 -8.26
CA GLY A 223 -18.05 -5.25 -9.60
C GLY A 223 -19.56 -5.04 -9.57
N ASP A 224 -20.15 -4.97 -10.77
CA ASP A 224 -21.58 -4.67 -10.99
C ASP A 224 -22.48 -5.93 -11.02
N GLY A 225 -21.99 -7.07 -10.52
CA GLY A 225 -22.73 -8.32 -10.48
C GLY A 225 -23.90 -8.33 -9.51
N ASP A 226 -24.78 -9.33 -9.65
CA ASP A 226 -25.91 -9.58 -8.76
C ASP A 226 -25.49 -10.42 -7.52
N GLY A 227 -26.41 -10.60 -6.58
CA GLY A 227 -26.27 -11.53 -5.46
C GLY A 227 -25.09 -11.21 -4.52
N ILE A 228 -24.02 -12.01 -4.59
CA ILE A 228 -22.83 -11.87 -3.72
C ILE A 228 -22.13 -10.52 -3.93
N ALA A 229 -21.97 -10.09 -5.19
CA ALA A 229 -21.33 -8.82 -5.50
C ALA A 229 -22.08 -7.64 -4.87
N GLN A 230 -23.42 -7.62 -4.99
CA GLN A 230 -24.24 -6.59 -4.35
C GLN A 230 -24.17 -6.62 -2.82
N ARG A 231 -24.13 -7.82 -2.21
CA ARG A 231 -23.93 -7.96 -0.75
C ARG A 231 -22.59 -7.37 -0.33
N PHE A 232 -21.53 -7.71 -1.05
CA PHE A 232 -20.18 -7.21 -0.77
C PHE A 232 -20.08 -5.69 -0.95
N ASN A 233 -20.67 -5.13 -2.00
CA ASN A 233 -20.69 -3.69 -2.25
C ASN A 233 -21.46 -2.93 -1.15
N ARG A 234 -22.60 -3.46 -0.69
CA ARG A 234 -23.35 -2.86 0.45
C ARG A 234 -22.53 -2.91 1.74
N ASN A 235 -21.92 -4.07 2.05
CA ASN A 235 -21.09 -4.24 3.24
C ASN A 235 -19.88 -3.31 3.21
N TRP A 236 -19.25 -3.15 2.03
CA TRP A 236 -18.12 -2.25 1.80
C TRP A 236 -18.48 -0.79 2.07
N ARG A 237 -19.60 -0.34 1.52
CA ARG A 237 -20.12 1.02 1.76
C ARG A 237 -20.46 1.24 3.24
N ALA A 238 -21.16 0.30 3.86
CA ALA A 238 -21.57 0.38 5.27
C ALA A 238 -20.36 0.48 6.22
N GLY A 239 -19.24 -0.18 5.89
CA GLY A 239 -18.00 -0.07 6.66
C GLY A 239 -17.42 1.34 6.64
N ILE A 240 -17.35 1.98 5.48
CA ILE A 240 -16.88 3.37 5.37
C ILE A 240 -17.83 4.35 6.08
N GLU A 241 -19.13 4.19 5.94
CA GLU A 241 -20.11 4.99 6.67
C GLU A 241 -19.95 4.83 8.19
N ARG A 242 -19.69 3.61 8.66
CA ARG A 242 -19.36 3.33 10.07
C ARG A 242 -18.10 4.05 10.52
N LEU A 243 -17.04 4.01 9.69
CA LEU A 243 -15.77 4.68 9.99
C LEU A 243 -15.95 6.19 10.10
N VAL A 244 -16.57 6.82 9.11
CA VAL A 244 -16.78 8.29 9.09
C VAL A 244 -17.64 8.75 10.25
N ARG A 245 -18.67 7.99 10.65
CA ARG A 245 -19.45 8.31 11.86
C ARG A 245 -18.59 8.32 13.14
N GLN A 246 -17.61 7.42 13.25
CA GLN A 246 -16.73 7.36 14.42
C GLN A 246 -15.52 8.30 14.33
N ARG A 247 -15.10 8.64 13.13
CA ARG A 247 -13.92 9.46 12.82
C ARG A 247 -14.25 10.52 11.76
N PRO A 248 -15.05 11.54 12.08
CA PRO A 248 -15.60 12.49 11.09
C PRO A 248 -14.55 13.36 10.40
N HIS A 249 -13.31 13.39 10.89
CA HIS A 249 -12.19 14.09 10.25
C HIS A 249 -11.50 13.28 9.13
N ILE A 250 -11.86 12.01 8.94
CA ILE A 250 -11.39 11.22 7.80
C ILE A 250 -12.12 11.70 6.54
N THR A 251 -11.36 12.12 5.53
CA THR A 251 -11.92 12.48 4.24
C THR A 251 -12.13 11.25 3.38
N THR A 252 -13.22 11.21 2.61
CA THR A 252 -13.54 10.07 1.73
C THR A 252 -13.93 10.57 0.36
N SER A 253 -13.29 10.01 -0.67
CA SER A 253 -13.61 10.22 -2.08
C SER A 253 -14.08 8.90 -2.69
N TRP A 254 -15.10 8.94 -3.55
CA TRP A 254 -15.65 7.76 -4.23
C TRP A 254 -15.41 7.86 -5.72
N LEU A 255 -14.90 6.80 -6.33
CA LEU A 255 -14.71 6.67 -7.76
C LEU A 255 -15.70 5.63 -8.33
N ALA A 256 -16.26 5.93 -9.49
CA ALA A 256 -17.16 5.00 -10.21
C ALA A 256 -16.33 3.88 -10.86
N ALA A 257 -15.88 2.94 -10.03
CA ALA A 257 -14.98 1.86 -10.39
C ALA A 257 -15.23 0.63 -9.51
N ASP A 258 -14.62 -0.49 -9.90
CA ASP A 258 -14.44 -1.68 -9.06
C ASP A 258 -13.14 -1.61 -8.23
N HIS A 259 -12.77 -2.74 -7.59
CA HIS A 259 -11.55 -2.85 -6.79
C HIS A 259 -10.27 -2.57 -7.59
N GLY A 260 -10.29 -2.71 -8.90
CA GLY A 260 -9.18 -2.44 -9.80
C GLY A 260 -8.93 -0.95 -10.10
N LEU A 261 -9.52 -0.03 -9.34
CA LEU A 261 -9.45 1.44 -9.60
C LEU A 261 -8.02 1.97 -9.76
N VAL A 262 -7.02 1.38 -9.11
CA VAL A 262 -5.61 1.81 -9.23
C VAL A 262 -5.05 1.59 -10.64
N PHE A 263 -5.66 0.69 -11.43
CA PHE A 263 -5.27 0.38 -12.79
C PHE A 263 -6.09 1.15 -13.84
N THR A 264 -7.27 1.63 -13.46
CA THR A 264 -8.22 2.27 -14.38
C THR A 264 -8.40 3.77 -14.15
N HIS A 265 -8.11 4.26 -12.92
CA HIS A 265 -8.31 5.65 -12.49
C HIS A 265 -7.03 6.24 -11.88
N ALA A 266 -5.85 5.83 -12.37
CA ALA A 266 -4.58 6.31 -11.84
C ALA A 266 -4.43 7.86 -11.88
N PRO A 267 -4.89 8.60 -12.91
CA PRO A 267 -4.83 10.06 -12.92
C PRO A 267 -5.66 10.71 -11.82
N GLU A 268 -6.89 10.27 -11.60
CA GLU A 268 -7.80 10.79 -10.58
C GLU A 268 -7.26 10.48 -9.17
N ILE A 269 -6.75 9.26 -8.95
CA ILE A 269 -6.12 8.86 -7.70
C ILE A 269 -4.89 9.73 -7.43
N ALA A 270 -4.02 9.94 -8.42
CA ALA A 270 -2.85 10.79 -8.27
C ALA A 270 -3.23 12.24 -7.90
N GLN A 271 -4.33 12.77 -8.46
CA GLN A 271 -4.83 14.09 -8.10
C GLN A 271 -5.34 14.14 -6.64
N LEU A 272 -6.08 13.12 -6.20
CA LEU A 272 -6.55 13.01 -4.82
C LEU A 272 -5.39 12.86 -3.82
N VAL A 273 -4.36 12.08 -4.16
CA VAL A 273 -3.15 11.93 -3.34
C VAL A 273 -2.42 13.27 -3.19
N ARG A 274 -2.27 14.06 -4.27
CA ARG A 274 -1.64 15.40 -4.21
C ARG A 274 -2.39 16.35 -3.30
N SER A 275 -3.71 16.29 -3.27
CA SER A 275 -4.56 17.14 -2.44
C SER A 275 -4.72 16.63 -1.00
N ALA A 276 -4.22 15.42 -0.69
CA ALA A 276 -4.34 14.83 0.63
C ALA A 276 -3.59 15.66 1.68
N PRO A 277 -4.23 15.99 2.81
CA PRO A 277 -3.57 16.73 3.87
C PRO A 277 -2.44 15.89 4.48
N GLY A 278 -1.37 16.56 4.88
CA GLY A 278 -0.29 15.93 5.62
C GLY A 278 0.23 16.90 6.66
N ARG A 279 0.75 16.42 7.77
CA ARG A 279 1.42 17.28 8.74
C ARG A 279 2.57 18.02 8.06
N ALA A 280 2.59 19.35 8.14
CA ALA A 280 3.78 20.14 7.79
C ALA A 280 4.94 19.64 8.69
N GLY A 281 6.11 19.42 8.09
CA GLY A 281 7.29 19.00 8.84
C GLY A 281 7.51 19.96 10.02
N ARG A 282 7.74 19.43 11.21
CA ARG A 282 8.23 20.25 12.33
C ARG A 282 9.59 20.74 11.89
N THR A 283 9.70 22.03 11.56
CA THR A 283 11.00 22.68 11.50
C THR A 283 11.63 22.53 12.88
N ALA A 284 12.74 21.80 12.96
CA ALA A 284 13.53 21.75 14.18
C ALA A 284 13.96 23.18 14.50
N SER A 285 13.51 23.68 15.64
CA SER A 285 13.95 24.95 16.24
C SER A 285 15.28 24.74 16.92
#